data_3eca75a989439c631a261564678d1a93
#
_entry.id   3eca75a989439c631a261564678d1a93
#
_cell.length_a   1.000
_cell.length_b   1.000
_cell.length_c   1.000
_cell.angle_alpha   90.00
_cell.angle_beta   90.00
_cell.angle_gamma   90.00
#
_symmetry.space_group_name_H-M   'P 1'
#
loop_
_entity.id
_entity.type
_entity.pdbx_description
1 polymer ?
#
loop_
_entity_poly.entity_id
_entity_poly.type
_entity_poly.pdbx_seq_one_letter_code
_entity_poly.pdbx_strand_id
1 'polypeptide(L)'
;FEFKLVKEILGDLVPSELPLPSLQQNKFHMTELGLYFSSSANGVSKLHGDVAQKQFPWKDIGYVTNGVHHYTWVSNSFAALYDKFFPGWQIKPELLLDIDKMDSSSLWNAHLNAKTDLLHYANSQLSKALDPNVLTIGFARRAATYKRAQLIFKDAERLIEIGEGNIQLIFSGKAHPNDK
;
A
#
# COMPACT_ATOMS: atom_id res chain seq x y z
N PHE A 1 20.32 -4.38 -14.73
CA PHE A 1 21.58 -3.84 -15.26
C PHE A 1 22.13 -4.78 -16.34
N GLU A 2 22.89 -4.27 -17.30
CA GLU A 2 23.63 -5.12 -18.22
C GLU A 2 24.83 -5.77 -17.50
N PHE A 3 24.99 -7.06 -17.65
CA PHE A 3 26.02 -7.82 -16.92
C PHE A 3 27.44 -7.34 -17.28
N LYS A 4 27.66 -7.01 -18.55
CA LYS A 4 28.94 -6.47 -19.03
C LYS A 4 29.34 -5.21 -18.27
N LEU A 5 28.39 -4.25 -18.09
CA LEU A 5 28.64 -3.02 -17.36
C LEU A 5 28.96 -3.29 -15.89
N VAL A 6 28.23 -4.23 -15.26
CA VAL A 6 28.47 -4.61 -13.86
C VAL A 6 29.88 -5.19 -13.69
N LYS A 7 30.32 -6.03 -14.64
CA LYS A 7 31.66 -6.63 -14.62
C LYS A 7 32.77 -5.61 -14.87
N GLU A 8 32.55 -4.63 -15.75
CA GLU A 8 33.47 -3.52 -15.99
C GLU A 8 33.69 -2.66 -14.74
N ILE A 9 32.63 -2.42 -13.96
CA ILE A 9 32.67 -1.56 -12.76
C ILE A 9 33.25 -2.32 -11.56
N LEU A 10 32.77 -3.54 -11.31
CA LEU A 10 33.09 -4.32 -10.12
C LEU A 10 34.26 -5.29 -10.28
N GLY A 11 34.71 -5.55 -11.53
CA GLY A 11 35.86 -6.41 -11.82
C GLY A 11 35.76 -7.78 -11.14
N ASP A 12 36.81 -8.14 -10.41
CA ASP A 12 36.95 -9.43 -9.73
C ASP A 12 36.02 -9.61 -8.51
N LEU A 13 35.30 -8.54 -8.09
CA LEU A 13 34.28 -8.66 -7.07
C LEU A 13 33.02 -9.42 -7.56
N VAL A 14 32.88 -9.53 -8.88
CA VAL A 14 31.81 -10.34 -9.47
C VAL A 14 32.34 -11.74 -9.70
N PRO A 15 31.81 -12.78 -9.04
CA PRO A 15 32.21 -14.16 -9.27
C PRO A 15 32.14 -14.52 -10.75
N SER A 16 33.16 -15.26 -11.23
CA SER A 16 33.26 -15.66 -12.65
C SER A 16 32.08 -16.54 -13.08
N GLU A 17 31.53 -17.29 -12.15
CA GLU A 17 30.38 -18.19 -12.38
C GLU A 17 29.29 -17.90 -11.34
N LEU A 18 28.22 -17.26 -11.80
CA LEU A 18 27.00 -17.10 -11.04
C LEU A 18 25.89 -17.85 -11.79
N PRO A 19 25.26 -18.87 -11.19
CA PRO A 19 24.20 -19.63 -11.84
C PRO A 19 22.86 -18.87 -11.79
N LEU A 20 22.86 -17.63 -12.25
CA LEU A 20 21.68 -16.78 -12.30
C LEU A 20 21.03 -16.85 -13.68
N PRO A 21 19.74 -17.20 -13.80
CA PRO A 21 19.03 -17.31 -15.07
C PRO A 21 19.11 -16.05 -15.94
N SER A 22 19.10 -14.87 -15.31
CA SER A 22 19.18 -13.59 -16.05
C SER A 22 20.50 -13.37 -16.78
N LEU A 23 21.60 -14.01 -16.36
CA LEU A 23 22.90 -13.88 -17.03
C LEU A 23 22.90 -14.49 -18.44
N GLN A 24 22.07 -15.50 -18.70
CA GLN A 24 21.88 -16.06 -20.05
C GLN A 24 21.36 -15.00 -21.04
N GLN A 25 20.72 -13.93 -20.55
CA GLN A 25 20.23 -12.80 -21.32
C GLN A 25 21.14 -11.57 -21.21
N ASN A 26 22.39 -11.73 -20.76
CA ASN A 26 23.33 -10.65 -20.48
C ASN A 26 22.77 -9.60 -19.47
N LYS A 27 21.91 -10.02 -18.56
CA LYS A 27 21.31 -9.16 -17.53
C LYS A 27 21.80 -9.55 -16.15
N PHE A 28 22.05 -8.55 -15.33
CA PHE A 28 22.36 -8.72 -13.91
C PHE A 28 21.16 -8.30 -13.08
N HIS A 29 20.52 -9.27 -12.45
CA HIS A 29 19.30 -9.08 -11.71
C HIS A 29 19.55 -9.15 -10.20
N MET A 30 19.43 -8.01 -9.50
CA MET A 30 19.76 -7.92 -8.08
C MET A 30 18.89 -8.83 -7.20
N THR A 31 17.64 -9.05 -7.57
CA THR A 31 16.75 -9.97 -6.83
C THR A 31 17.23 -11.40 -6.96
N GLU A 32 17.63 -11.86 -8.14
CA GLU A 32 18.20 -13.20 -8.34
C GLU A 32 19.49 -13.38 -7.53
N LEU A 33 20.36 -12.37 -7.55
CA LEU A 33 21.57 -12.38 -6.74
C LEU A 33 21.25 -12.51 -5.25
N GLY A 34 20.31 -11.71 -4.75
CA GLY A 34 19.86 -11.77 -3.36
C GLY A 34 19.29 -13.13 -3.00
N LEU A 35 18.44 -13.70 -3.86
CA LEU A 35 17.86 -15.03 -3.68
C LEU A 35 18.93 -16.14 -3.71
N TYR A 36 19.93 -16.02 -4.56
CA TYR A 36 21.03 -16.98 -4.67
C TYR A 36 21.84 -17.08 -3.37
N PHE A 37 22.21 -15.94 -2.79
CA PHE A 37 23.00 -15.90 -1.57
C PHE A 37 22.18 -16.03 -0.28
N SER A 38 20.85 -16.00 -0.35
CA SER A 38 20.01 -16.19 0.83
C SER A 38 19.82 -17.66 1.17
N SER A 39 19.85 -17.99 2.46
CA SER A 39 19.51 -19.33 2.94
C SER A 39 18.00 -19.59 2.85
N SER A 40 17.18 -18.55 3.06
CA SER A 40 15.71 -18.62 2.97
C SER A 40 15.17 -17.36 2.32
N ALA A 41 13.98 -17.47 1.71
CA ALA A 41 13.27 -16.35 1.10
C ALA A 41 11.78 -16.44 1.39
N ASN A 42 11.13 -15.30 1.57
CA ASN A 42 9.69 -15.24 1.74
C ASN A 42 9.08 -14.00 1.09
N GLY A 43 7.88 -14.18 0.56
CA GLY A 43 7.00 -13.08 0.18
C GLY A 43 6.39 -12.42 1.42
N VAL A 44 5.91 -11.19 1.27
CA VAL A 44 5.31 -10.38 2.36
C VAL A 44 3.80 -10.59 2.52
N SER A 45 3.23 -11.53 1.77
CA SER A 45 1.87 -12.06 1.88
C SER A 45 1.80 -13.40 1.17
N LYS A 46 0.75 -14.19 1.40
CA LYS A 46 0.53 -15.45 0.69
C LYS A 46 0.55 -15.25 -0.83
N LEU A 47 -0.25 -14.32 -1.34
CA LEU A 47 -0.28 -14.02 -2.77
C LEU A 47 1.09 -13.60 -3.32
N HIS A 48 1.85 -12.81 -2.57
CA HIS A 48 3.21 -12.42 -2.99
C HIS A 48 4.14 -13.63 -3.02
N GLY A 49 4.08 -14.54 -2.05
CA GLY A 49 4.83 -15.80 -2.06
C GLY A 49 4.52 -16.62 -3.31
N ASP A 50 3.23 -16.83 -3.62
CA ASP A 50 2.79 -17.58 -4.80
C ASP A 50 3.28 -16.95 -6.11
N VAL A 51 3.25 -15.63 -6.22
CA VAL A 51 3.74 -14.89 -7.40
C VAL A 51 5.27 -14.98 -7.50
N ALA A 52 5.99 -14.76 -6.39
CA ALA A 52 7.45 -14.84 -6.36
C ALA A 52 7.94 -16.26 -6.67
N GLN A 53 7.26 -17.31 -6.16
CA GLN A 53 7.59 -18.70 -6.47
C GLN A 53 7.45 -19.00 -7.98
N LYS A 54 6.44 -18.45 -8.64
CA LYS A 54 6.28 -18.57 -10.10
C LYS A 54 7.35 -17.81 -10.88
N GLN A 55 7.76 -16.65 -10.36
CA GLN A 55 8.79 -15.82 -11.00
C GLN A 55 10.20 -16.41 -10.84
N PHE A 56 10.48 -17.05 -9.71
CA PHE A 56 11.77 -17.65 -9.38
C PHE A 56 11.61 -19.15 -9.01
N PRO A 57 11.25 -20.01 -9.98
CA PRO A 57 10.90 -21.41 -9.72
C PRO A 57 12.08 -22.25 -9.20
N TRP A 58 13.30 -21.75 -9.33
CA TRP A 58 14.53 -22.41 -8.87
C TRP A 58 14.84 -22.17 -7.39
N LYS A 59 14.08 -21.29 -6.71
CA LYS A 59 14.23 -20.97 -5.29
C LYS A 59 12.95 -21.34 -4.55
N ASP A 60 13.10 -21.98 -3.39
CA ASP A 60 11.96 -22.19 -2.49
C ASP A 60 11.62 -20.87 -1.79
N ILE A 61 10.39 -20.38 -2.01
CA ILE A 61 9.93 -19.08 -1.50
C ILE A 61 8.63 -19.27 -0.72
N GLY A 62 8.72 -19.21 0.59
CA GLY A 62 7.56 -19.18 1.46
C GLY A 62 6.87 -17.82 1.52
N TYR A 63 6.06 -17.62 2.54
CA TYR A 63 5.51 -16.29 2.84
C TYR A 63 5.42 -16.05 4.34
N VAL A 64 5.58 -14.77 4.70
CA VAL A 64 5.25 -14.23 6.02
C VAL A 64 4.45 -12.97 5.79
N THR A 65 3.19 -12.96 6.23
CA THR A 65 2.32 -11.80 6.04
C THR A 65 2.83 -10.62 6.86
N ASN A 66 2.94 -9.46 6.23
CA ASN A 66 3.33 -8.23 6.93
C ASN A 66 2.36 -7.95 8.08
N GLY A 67 2.93 -7.59 9.23
CA GLY A 67 2.17 -7.07 10.35
C GLY A 67 1.74 -5.61 10.11
N VAL A 68 0.67 -5.23 10.79
CA VAL A 68 0.20 -3.83 10.86
C VAL A 68 0.13 -3.43 12.32
N HIS A 69 0.76 -2.32 12.66
CA HIS A 69 0.62 -1.76 14.01
C HIS A 69 -0.70 -0.96 14.06
N HIS A 70 -1.77 -1.65 14.40
CA HIS A 70 -3.15 -1.13 14.38
C HIS A 70 -3.31 0.19 15.16
N TYR A 71 -2.63 0.33 16.30
CA TYR A 71 -2.71 1.55 17.13
C TYR A 71 -2.10 2.78 16.44
N THR A 72 -1.09 2.61 15.59
CA THR A 72 -0.51 3.73 14.80
C THR A 72 -1.45 4.21 13.70
N TRP A 73 -2.26 3.30 13.13
CA TRP A 73 -3.05 3.59 11.94
C TRP A 73 -4.52 3.91 12.22
N VAL A 74 -4.97 3.70 13.45
CA VAL A 74 -6.33 4.07 13.85
C VAL A 74 -6.45 5.59 14.02
N SER A 75 -7.58 6.18 13.60
CA SER A 75 -7.87 7.59 13.87
C SER A 75 -8.25 7.80 15.33
N ASN A 76 -8.04 9.03 15.83
CA ASN A 76 -8.36 9.37 17.23
C ASN A 76 -9.82 9.09 17.59
N SER A 77 -10.77 9.35 16.68
CA SER A 77 -12.19 9.12 16.90
C SER A 77 -12.54 7.62 17.02
N PHE A 78 -11.88 6.77 16.22
CA PHE A 78 -12.02 5.32 16.35
C PHE A 78 -11.27 4.78 17.56
N ALA A 79 -10.10 5.30 17.89
CA ALA A 79 -9.37 4.90 19.10
C ALA A 79 -10.21 5.17 20.36
N ALA A 80 -10.80 6.36 20.48
CA ALA A 80 -11.70 6.71 21.59
C ALA A 80 -12.95 5.81 21.65
N LEU A 81 -13.51 5.45 20.49
CA LEU A 81 -14.61 4.51 20.40
C LEU A 81 -14.21 3.12 20.90
N TYR A 82 -13.03 2.63 20.46
CA TYR A 82 -12.54 1.31 20.86
C TYR A 82 -12.15 1.27 22.34
N ASP A 83 -11.58 2.34 22.88
CA ASP A 83 -11.29 2.45 24.33
C ASP A 83 -12.55 2.30 25.17
N LYS A 84 -13.68 2.83 24.69
CA LYS A 84 -14.96 2.76 25.39
C LYS A 84 -15.58 1.36 25.34
N PHE A 85 -15.55 0.68 24.19
CA PHE A 85 -16.28 -0.58 23.96
C PHE A 85 -15.40 -1.82 24.09
N PHE A 86 -14.10 -1.69 23.85
CA PHE A 86 -13.13 -2.79 23.84
C PHE A 86 -11.88 -2.44 24.65
N PRO A 87 -11.99 -2.15 25.95
CA PRO A 87 -10.84 -1.75 26.74
C PRO A 87 -9.73 -2.81 26.68
N GLY A 88 -8.51 -2.38 26.35
CA GLY A 88 -7.34 -3.25 26.16
C GLY A 88 -7.13 -3.71 24.71
N TRP A 89 -7.89 -3.23 23.73
CA TRP A 89 -7.75 -3.55 22.30
C TRP A 89 -6.35 -3.23 21.77
N GLN A 90 -5.62 -2.28 22.35
CA GLN A 90 -4.27 -1.90 21.95
C GLN A 90 -3.28 -3.06 22.11
N ILE A 91 -3.50 -3.91 23.14
CA ILE A 91 -2.66 -5.08 23.44
C ILE A 91 -3.28 -6.36 22.91
N LYS A 92 -4.62 -6.42 22.86
CA LYS A 92 -5.41 -7.56 22.38
C LYS A 92 -6.33 -7.13 21.23
N PRO A 93 -5.78 -6.94 20.02
CA PRO A 93 -6.55 -6.47 18.87
C PRO A 93 -7.68 -7.43 18.46
N GLU A 94 -7.62 -8.69 18.92
CA GLU A 94 -8.69 -9.68 18.71
C GLU A 94 -10.02 -9.26 19.32
N LEU A 95 -10.02 -8.37 20.30
CA LEU A 95 -11.26 -7.80 20.85
C LEU A 95 -12.09 -7.05 19.79
N LEU A 96 -11.42 -6.51 18.76
CA LEU A 96 -12.09 -5.82 17.65
C LEU A 96 -12.82 -6.77 16.69
N LEU A 97 -12.67 -8.09 16.81
CA LEU A 97 -13.48 -9.05 16.05
C LEU A 97 -14.97 -8.99 16.42
N ASP A 98 -15.28 -8.43 17.58
CA ASP A 98 -16.66 -8.23 18.07
C ASP A 98 -17.26 -6.88 17.67
N ILE A 99 -16.65 -6.16 16.72
CA ILE A 99 -17.10 -4.81 16.31
C ILE A 99 -18.52 -4.79 15.73
N ASP A 100 -19.00 -5.89 15.20
CA ASP A 100 -20.35 -6.09 14.69
C ASP A 100 -21.42 -6.06 15.79
N LYS A 101 -21.03 -6.23 17.06
CA LYS A 101 -21.90 -6.11 18.23
C LYS A 101 -22.15 -4.66 18.65
N MET A 102 -21.43 -3.70 18.07
CA MET A 102 -21.63 -2.28 18.34
C MET A 102 -22.83 -1.73 17.57
N ASP A 103 -23.42 -0.69 18.11
CA ASP A 103 -24.45 0.05 17.36
C ASP A 103 -23.84 0.81 16.18
N SER A 104 -24.54 0.73 15.04
CA SER A 104 -24.08 1.34 13.78
C SER A 104 -23.94 2.86 13.87
N SER A 105 -24.70 3.51 14.74
CA SER A 105 -24.66 4.97 14.91
C SER A 105 -23.36 5.42 15.59
N SER A 106 -22.86 4.69 16.57
CA SER A 106 -21.55 4.96 17.19
C SER A 106 -20.40 4.81 16.20
N LEU A 107 -20.43 3.76 15.38
CA LEU A 107 -19.44 3.55 14.31
C LEU A 107 -19.50 4.67 13.27
N TRP A 108 -20.71 5.02 12.83
CA TRP A 108 -20.91 6.08 11.85
C TRP A 108 -20.46 7.45 12.37
N ASN A 109 -20.75 7.78 13.62
CA ASN A 109 -20.31 9.02 14.23
C ASN A 109 -18.77 9.10 14.34
N ALA A 110 -18.09 8.01 14.71
CA ALA A 110 -16.64 7.98 14.71
C ALA A 110 -16.06 8.19 13.31
N HIS A 111 -16.69 7.59 12.28
CA HIS A 111 -16.31 7.81 10.88
C HIS A 111 -16.53 9.27 10.46
N LEU A 112 -17.67 9.87 10.75
CA LEU A 112 -17.96 11.27 10.42
C LEU A 112 -16.98 12.23 11.09
N ASN A 113 -16.61 12.00 12.34
CA ASN A 113 -15.60 12.79 13.04
C ASN A 113 -14.24 12.69 12.34
N ALA A 114 -13.76 11.46 12.03
CA ALA A 114 -12.51 11.27 11.31
C ALA A 114 -12.52 11.92 9.92
N LYS A 115 -13.66 11.83 9.21
CA LYS A 115 -13.86 12.48 7.92
C LYS A 115 -13.82 13.99 8.05
N THR A 116 -14.50 14.56 9.04
CA THR A 116 -14.53 16.01 9.28
C THR A 116 -13.13 16.55 9.57
N ASP A 117 -12.34 15.84 10.39
CA ASP A 117 -10.93 16.22 10.66
C ASP A 117 -10.11 16.24 9.39
N LEU A 118 -10.24 15.21 8.53
CA LEU A 118 -9.56 15.15 7.24
C LEU A 118 -9.98 16.31 6.33
N LEU A 119 -11.29 16.56 6.22
CA LEU A 119 -11.80 17.63 5.34
C LEU A 119 -11.44 19.01 5.87
N HIS A 120 -11.40 19.21 7.18
CA HIS A 120 -10.92 20.45 7.77
C HIS A 120 -9.47 20.75 7.35
N TYR A 121 -8.60 19.75 7.46
CA TYR A 121 -7.21 19.85 6.98
C TYR A 121 -7.16 20.13 5.47
N ALA A 122 -7.87 19.36 4.66
CA ALA A 122 -7.88 19.52 3.21
C ALA A 122 -8.39 20.92 2.80
N ASN A 123 -9.50 21.36 3.40
CA ASN A 123 -10.11 22.66 3.12
C ASN A 123 -9.18 23.84 3.48
N SER A 124 -8.29 23.69 4.48
CA SER A 124 -7.30 24.69 4.80
C SER A 124 -6.26 24.89 3.70
N GLN A 125 -6.13 23.95 2.77
CA GLN A 125 -5.17 23.97 1.64
C GLN A 125 -5.84 24.23 0.28
N LEU A 126 -7.16 24.25 0.22
CA LEU A 126 -7.93 24.35 -1.01
C LEU A 126 -8.67 25.69 -1.13
N SER A 127 -8.88 26.13 -2.35
CA SER A 127 -9.71 27.32 -2.65
C SER A 127 -11.21 27.05 -2.58
N LYS A 128 -11.62 25.78 -2.71
CA LYS A 128 -13.04 25.33 -2.65
C LYS A 128 -13.18 24.30 -1.54
N ALA A 129 -14.16 24.54 -0.67
CA ALA A 129 -14.44 23.65 0.45
C ALA A 129 -15.09 22.33 0.00
N LEU A 130 -14.60 21.23 0.57
CA LEU A 130 -15.20 19.91 0.49
C LEU A 130 -16.30 19.78 1.56
N ASP A 131 -17.39 19.08 1.22
CA ASP A 131 -18.56 18.91 2.09
C ASP A 131 -18.48 17.57 2.85
N PRO A 132 -18.60 17.54 4.19
CA PRO A 132 -18.62 16.28 4.96
C PRO A 132 -19.82 15.38 4.64
N ASN A 133 -20.90 15.91 4.07
CA ASN A 133 -22.09 15.12 3.71
C ASN A 133 -21.99 14.46 2.33
N VAL A 134 -21.03 14.86 1.50
CA VAL A 134 -20.80 14.28 0.17
C VAL A 134 -19.88 13.08 0.28
N LEU A 135 -20.16 11.98 -0.47
CA LEU A 135 -19.29 10.81 -0.53
C LEU A 135 -17.86 11.23 -0.93
N THR A 136 -16.89 10.90 -0.08
CA THR A 136 -15.50 11.23 -0.30
C THR A 136 -14.70 9.98 -0.65
N ILE A 137 -14.08 9.96 -1.82
CA ILE A 137 -13.18 8.89 -2.25
C ILE A 137 -11.74 9.40 -2.15
N GLY A 138 -10.93 8.74 -1.33
CA GLY A 138 -9.54 9.09 -1.10
C GLY A 138 -8.57 8.15 -1.82
N PHE A 139 -7.54 8.71 -2.44
CA PHE A 139 -6.39 7.98 -2.94
C PHE A 139 -5.11 8.57 -2.33
N ALA A 140 -4.54 7.90 -1.33
CA ALA A 140 -3.36 8.35 -0.61
C ALA A 140 -2.24 7.31 -0.74
N ARG A 141 -1.45 7.40 -1.81
CA ARG A 141 -0.37 6.46 -2.13
C ARG A 141 0.76 7.17 -2.87
N ARG A 142 1.97 6.56 -2.88
CA ARG A 142 3.03 7.03 -3.78
C ARG A 142 2.50 7.11 -5.21
N ALA A 143 2.73 8.23 -5.88
CA ALA A 143 2.32 8.44 -7.25
C ALA A 143 3.27 7.68 -8.19
N ALA A 144 3.11 6.37 -8.29
CA ALA A 144 3.83 5.49 -9.19
C ALA A 144 2.85 4.84 -10.17
N THR A 145 3.26 4.64 -11.43
CA THR A 145 2.39 4.17 -12.52
C THR A 145 1.61 2.90 -12.16
N TYR A 146 2.26 1.93 -11.49
CA TYR A 146 1.61 0.67 -11.11
C TYR A 146 0.52 0.81 -10.04
N LYS A 147 0.48 1.94 -9.32
CA LYS A 147 -0.59 2.26 -8.36
C LYS A 147 -1.88 2.71 -9.04
N ARG A 148 -1.82 3.04 -10.32
CA ARG A 148 -2.96 3.35 -11.17
C ARG A 148 -3.89 4.44 -10.61
N ALA A 149 -3.32 5.56 -10.10
CA ALA A 149 -4.11 6.67 -9.54
C ALA A 149 -5.18 7.20 -10.51
N GLN A 150 -4.87 7.18 -11.82
CA GLN A 150 -5.77 7.65 -12.88
C GLN A 150 -6.90 6.67 -13.23
N LEU A 151 -6.96 5.49 -12.60
CA LEU A 151 -7.94 4.46 -12.99
C LEU A 151 -9.39 4.94 -12.86
N ILE A 152 -9.69 5.76 -11.85
CA ILE A 152 -11.04 6.33 -11.64
C ILE A 152 -11.48 7.26 -12.79
N PHE A 153 -10.53 7.84 -13.52
CA PHE A 153 -10.79 8.76 -14.63
C PHE A 153 -10.82 8.05 -15.99
N LYS A 154 -10.71 6.71 -16.04
CA LYS A 154 -10.68 5.95 -17.30
C LYS A 154 -11.96 6.16 -18.12
N ASP A 155 -13.08 6.33 -17.43
CA ASP A 155 -14.38 6.68 -18.01
C ASP A 155 -14.87 7.95 -17.29
N ALA A 156 -14.37 9.10 -17.76
CA ALA A 156 -14.65 10.38 -17.11
C ALA A 156 -16.10 10.83 -17.32
N GLU A 157 -16.72 10.51 -18.44
CA GLU A 157 -18.11 10.84 -18.75
C GLU A 157 -19.04 10.13 -17.76
N ARG A 158 -18.85 8.83 -17.56
CA ARG A 158 -19.60 8.05 -16.59
C ARG A 158 -19.33 8.51 -15.15
N LEU A 159 -18.10 8.88 -14.83
CA LEU A 159 -17.78 9.41 -13.49
C LEU A 159 -18.52 10.71 -13.22
N ILE A 160 -18.65 11.59 -14.21
CA ILE A 160 -19.42 12.84 -14.11
C ILE A 160 -20.90 12.52 -13.98
N GLU A 161 -21.44 11.65 -14.84
CA GLU A 161 -22.85 11.26 -14.83
C GLU A 161 -23.32 10.78 -13.44
N ILE A 162 -22.55 9.90 -12.79
CA ILE A 162 -22.92 9.31 -11.49
C ILE A 162 -22.48 10.17 -10.28
N GLY A 163 -21.49 11.04 -10.48
CA GLY A 163 -20.76 11.71 -9.40
C GLY A 163 -21.10 13.18 -9.23
N GLU A 164 -21.77 13.83 -10.18
CA GLU A 164 -22.05 15.26 -10.11
C GLU A 164 -22.86 15.62 -8.87
N GLY A 165 -22.26 16.43 -7.97
CA GLY A 165 -22.85 16.82 -6.71
C GLY A 165 -22.87 15.73 -5.61
N ASN A 166 -22.56 14.47 -5.95
CA ASN A 166 -22.66 13.33 -5.04
C ASN A 166 -21.33 12.75 -4.61
N ILE A 167 -20.23 13.04 -5.34
CA ILE A 167 -18.90 12.49 -5.09
C ILE A 167 -17.87 13.62 -5.08
N GLN A 168 -16.95 13.54 -4.15
CA GLN A 168 -15.75 14.37 -4.12
C GLN A 168 -14.51 13.50 -3.98
N LEU A 169 -13.39 13.92 -4.57
CA LEU A 169 -12.17 13.14 -4.67
C LEU A 169 -11.02 13.85 -3.94
N ILE A 170 -10.25 13.10 -3.17
CA ILE A 170 -9.03 13.56 -2.51
C ILE A 170 -7.87 12.68 -2.97
N PHE A 171 -6.90 13.31 -3.62
CA PHE A 171 -5.65 12.64 -4.00
C PHE A 171 -4.49 13.21 -3.20
N SER A 172 -3.72 12.33 -2.58
CA SER A 172 -2.50 12.70 -1.86
C SER A 172 -1.40 11.69 -2.16
N GLY A 173 -0.22 12.19 -2.46
CA GLY A 173 0.93 11.35 -2.74
C GLY A 173 2.11 12.13 -3.26
N LYS A 174 3.30 11.51 -3.14
CA LYS A 174 4.53 12.05 -3.69
C LYS A 174 5.08 11.10 -4.74
N ALA A 175 5.43 11.61 -5.90
CA ALA A 175 6.15 10.87 -6.92
C ALA A 175 7.64 10.74 -6.57
N HIS A 176 8.29 9.67 -7.03
CA HIS A 176 9.73 9.63 -7.07
C HIS A 176 10.22 10.66 -8.11
N PRO A 177 11.37 11.34 -7.92
CA PRO A 177 11.87 12.33 -8.89
C PRO A 177 12.00 11.80 -10.33
N ASN A 178 12.19 10.50 -10.50
CA ASN A 178 12.30 9.84 -11.81
C ASN A 178 10.97 9.26 -12.33
N ASP A 179 9.88 9.33 -11.56
CA ASP A 179 8.54 8.96 -12.01
C ASP A 179 7.90 10.18 -12.66
N LYS A 180 8.07 10.29 -14.01
CA LYS A 180 7.48 11.33 -14.84
C LYS A 180 6.19 10.85 -15.48
#